data_f72b3f2c8850208d1cd48d37622a708c
#
_entry.id   f72b3f2c8850208d1cd48d37622a708c
#
_cell.length_a   1.000
_cell.length_b   1.000
_cell.length_c   1.000
_cell.angle_alpha   90.00
_cell.angle_beta   90.00
_cell.angle_gamma   90.00
#
_symmetry.space_group_name_H-M   'P 1'
#
loop_
_entity.id
_entity.type
_entity.pdbx_description
1 polymer ?
#
loop_
_entity_poly.entity_id
_entity_poly.type
_entity_poly.pdbx_seq_one_letter_code
_entity_poly.pdbx_strand_id
1 'polypeptide(L)'
;ALILNSGLGSRMGVITNEHPKCMTEISFKNTILSRQLRMLASFGVEEVVMTTGYYDKVLVDYCNALHLPLKYTFVNNPLYDKTNYIYSIYCAKDALKDDDIILMHGDLVFESRVLEAVIDNENSCMAVSSTRPLPEKDFKAVIKDGRIEKVGIEFFDNAMAAQPLYKIKKEDWLVWLQNIEKFCENDNRKVYAENAFNEVSDKCKIYPCDVKNMLCAEIDTPEDLEVVSKKVAEINERTVYMCFSTEYIHSGHMAIINKARRLGRLIVGVLSDEAISSFKRYPLIPYEERKALFENLAGVERVVEQKTLSYKENLEALRPDYVVHGNDWCEGFQKPIRQEVCEVLAEYGGKLVEYPYSNNPVYKELDANHRSEASMPDVRRGRLRKLINMKGLVTAMEAHSGITGLIVENTKVLQDGKTYQFDAMWVSSLCDSTAKGKPDIELVDMTSRFRTIDDIMEVTTKPIIFDGDTGGLTEHFVYTVRSLERMGVSMVIIEDKTGLKKNSLFGTEVKQTQAAIPDFCEKIRAGKKAQKTKEFMICARIESLILEQGMEDA
;
A
#
# COMPACT_ATOMS: atom_id res chain seq x y z
N ALA A 1 14.07 -15.46 -19.55
CA ALA A 1 13.58 -16.79 -19.14
C ALA A 1 13.76 -17.80 -20.27
N LEU A 2 13.91 -19.07 -19.91
CA LEU A 2 13.91 -20.20 -20.84
C LEU A 2 12.72 -21.12 -20.53
N ILE A 3 11.84 -21.34 -21.52
CA ILE A 3 10.69 -22.24 -21.41
C ILE A 3 10.85 -23.41 -22.38
N LEU A 4 10.77 -24.64 -21.88
CA LEU A 4 10.98 -25.85 -22.65
C LEU A 4 9.65 -26.41 -23.16
N ASN A 5 9.35 -26.25 -24.48
CA ASN A 5 8.08 -26.60 -25.10
C ASN A 5 8.22 -27.53 -26.32
N SER A 6 9.33 -28.25 -26.48
CA SER A 6 9.57 -29.08 -27.66
C SER A 6 8.83 -30.41 -27.64
N GLY A 7 8.27 -30.83 -26.49
CA GLY A 7 7.66 -32.15 -26.32
C GLY A 7 6.26 -32.26 -26.98
N LEU A 8 5.89 -33.46 -27.42
CA LEU A 8 4.60 -33.76 -28.05
C LEU A 8 3.41 -33.81 -27.07
N GLY A 9 3.65 -34.06 -25.78
CA GLY A 9 2.59 -34.18 -24.78
C GLY A 9 1.68 -35.39 -24.96
N SER A 10 2.17 -36.49 -25.52
CA SER A 10 1.39 -37.67 -25.91
C SER A 10 0.56 -38.31 -24.77
N ARG A 11 0.97 -38.13 -23.51
CA ARG A 11 0.24 -38.64 -22.32
C ARG A 11 -1.08 -37.90 -22.07
N MET A 12 -1.28 -36.72 -22.65
CA MET A 12 -2.53 -35.95 -22.56
C MET A 12 -3.62 -36.42 -23.54
N GLY A 13 -3.32 -37.39 -24.41
CA GLY A 13 -4.27 -37.97 -25.34
C GLY A 13 -4.84 -36.95 -26.33
N VAL A 14 -6.15 -36.94 -26.49
CA VAL A 14 -6.85 -36.09 -27.48
C VAL A 14 -6.71 -34.59 -27.20
N ILE A 15 -6.41 -34.19 -25.98
CA ILE A 15 -6.28 -32.78 -25.55
C ILE A 15 -5.17 -32.06 -26.34
N THR A 16 -4.08 -32.77 -26.67
CA THR A 16 -2.90 -32.21 -27.35
C THR A 16 -2.78 -32.56 -28.81
N ASN A 17 -3.90 -32.96 -29.48
CA ASN A 17 -3.89 -33.33 -30.89
C ASN A 17 -3.66 -32.15 -31.85
N GLU A 18 -4.01 -30.92 -31.44
CA GLU A 18 -3.97 -29.74 -32.33
C GLU A 18 -2.98 -28.66 -31.82
N HIS A 19 -2.45 -28.81 -30.61
CA HIS A 19 -1.54 -27.82 -29.99
C HIS A 19 -0.57 -28.47 -29.01
N PRO A 20 0.56 -27.80 -28.70
CA PRO A 20 1.50 -28.30 -27.70
C PRO A 20 0.87 -28.29 -26.30
N LYS A 21 1.37 -29.16 -25.42
CA LYS A 21 0.89 -29.36 -24.05
C LYS A 21 0.76 -28.06 -23.24
N CYS A 22 1.70 -27.13 -23.39
CA CYS A 22 1.71 -25.84 -22.70
C CYS A 22 0.51 -24.94 -23.06
N MET A 23 -0.19 -25.20 -24.15
CA MET A 23 -1.40 -24.48 -24.55
C MET A 23 -2.69 -25.12 -24.02
N THR A 24 -2.60 -26.17 -23.22
CA THR A 24 -3.76 -26.76 -22.52
C THR A 24 -4.40 -25.71 -21.59
N GLU A 25 -5.72 -25.54 -21.70
CA GLU A 25 -6.49 -24.63 -20.83
C GLU A 25 -6.58 -25.22 -19.41
N ILE A 26 -6.24 -24.39 -18.41
CA ILE A 26 -6.37 -24.70 -16.98
C ILE A 26 -7.51 -23.91 -16.32
N SER A 27 -8.02 -22.88 -17.00
CA SER A 27 -9.22 -22.14 -16.67
C SER A 27 -9.69 -21.36 -17.89
N PHE A 28 -10.88 -20.81 -17.87
CA PHE A 28 -11.47 -20.10 -19.03
C PHE A 28 -10.49 -19.07 -19.64
N LYS A 29 -10.14 -19.23 -20.91
CA LYS A 29 -9.19 -18.43 -21.68
C LYS A 29 -7.78 -18.31 -21.05
N ASN A 30 -7.39 -19.26 -20.23
CA ASN A 30 -6.11 -19.21 -19.53
C ASN A 30 -5.40 -20.57 -19.66
N THR A 31 -4.38 -20.63 -20.49
CA THR A 31 -3.56 -21.83 -20.71
C THR A 31 -2.39 -21.85 -19.72
N ILE A 32 -1.71 -22.99 -19.60
CA ILE A 32 -0.46 -23.12 -18.83
C ILE A 32 0.51 -22.03 -19.28
N LEU A 33 0.79 -21.94 -20.58
CA LEU A 33 1.74 -20.98 -21.15
C LEU A 33 1.32 -19.52 -20.93
N SER A 34 0.06 -19.17 -21.19
CA SER A 34 -0.38 -17.79 -20.97
C SER A 34 -0.26 -17.35 -19.53
N ARG A 35 -0.44 -18.27 -18.58
CA ARG A 35 -0.22 -18.05 -17.15
C ARG A 35 1.25 -17.84 -16.83
N GLN A 36 2.14 -18.71 -17.34
CA GLN A 36 3.58 -18.56 -17.17
C GLN A 36 4.08 -17.21 -17.72
N LEU A 37 3.70 -16.86 -18.95
CA LEU A 37 4.13 -15.62 -19.61
C LEU A 37 3.63 -14.36 -18.89
N ARG A 38 2.36 -14.33 -18.46
CA ARG A 38 1.82 -13.21 -17.68
C ARG A 38 2.52 -13.05 -16.33
N MET A 39 2.84 -14.16 -15.66
CA MET A 39 3.62 -14.11 -14.42
C MET A 39 5.01 -13.55 -14.69
N LEU A 40 5.75 -14.08 -15.64
CA LEU A 40 7.09 -13.59 -16.00
C LEU A 40 7.08 -12.08 -16.30
N ALA A 41 6.15 -11.62 -17.13
CA ALA A 41 5.98 -10.20 -17.43
C ALA A 41 5.68 -9.37 -16.16
N SER A 42 4.84 -9.89 -15.25
CA SER A 42 4.50 -9.20 -13.99
C SER A 42 5.68 -9.09 -13.02
N PHE A 43 6.70 -9.93 -13.16
CA PHE A 43 7.95 -9.87 -12.39
C PHE A 43 9.07 -9.10 -13.11
N GLY A 44 8.77 -8.46 -14.23
CA GLY A 44 9.73 -7.62 -14.96
C GLY A 44 10.70 -8.42 -15.85
N VAL A 45 10.40 -9.67 -16.18
CA VAL A 45 11.15 -10.39 -17.21
C VAL A 45 10.80 -9.76 -18.56
N GLU A 46 11.83 -9.44 -19.35
CA GLU A 46 11.68 -8.77 -20.65
C GLU A 46 11.87 -9.73 -21.83
N GLU A 47 12.72 -10.74 -21.68
CA GLU A 47 13.07 -11.68 -22.75
C GLU A 47 12.73 -13.12 -22.39
N VAL A 48 12.12 -13.83 -23.34
CA VAL A 48 11.76 -15.24 -23.21
C VAL A 48 12.33 -16.01 -24.41
N VAL A 49 13.23 -16.92 -24.13
CA VAL A 49 13.67 -17.94 -25.08
C VAL A 49 12.75 -19.14 -24.92
N MET A 50 12.17 -19.60 -26.00
CA MET A 50 11.23 -20.71 -26.01
C MET A 50 11.66 -21.79 -26.99
N THR A 51 11.86 -22.98 -26.48
CA THR A 51 12.15 -24.12 -27.39
C THR A 51 10.85 -24.65 -27.95
N THR A 52 10.85 -24.99 -29.23
CA THR A 52 9.70 -25.48 -29.96
C THR A 52 9.96 -26.85 -30.61
N GLY A 53 8.91 -27.52 -31.02
CA GLY A 53 8.96 -28.81 -31.71
C GLY A 53 7.94 -28.88 -32.83
N TYR A 54 7.11 -29.93 -32.87
CA TYR A 54 6.13 -30.18 -33.94
C TYR A 54 5.17 -29.02 -34.18
N TYR A 55 4.67 -28.41 -33.11
CA TYR A 55 3.70 -27.31 -33.15
C TYR A 55 4.35 -25.92 -33.16
N ASP A 56 5.54 -25.77 -33.73
CA ASP A 56 6.30 -24.53 -33.75
C ASP A 56 5.46 -23.31 -34.16
N LYS A 57 4.82 -23.36 -35.32
CA LYS A 57 4.02 -22.25 -35.84
C LYS A 57 2.83 -21.91 -34.96
N VAL A 58 2.12 -22.92 -34.44
CA VAL A 58 0.94 -22.72 -33.55
C VAL A 58 1.35 -22.01 -32.28
N LEU A 59 2.50 -22.37 -31.71
CA LEU A 59 3.06 -21.78 -30.51
C LEU A 59 3.49 -20.32 -30.73
N VAL A 60 4.19 -20.04 -31.83
CA VAL A 60 4.62 -18.69 -32.21
C VAL A 60 3.41 -17.76 -32.40
N ASP A 61 2.43 -18.19 -33.19
CA ASP A 61 1.21 -17.41 -33.43
C ASP A 61 0.45 -17.12 -32.14
N TYR A 62 0.35 -18.10 -31.25
CA TYR A 62 -0.28 -17.95 -29.93
C TYR A 62 0.42 -16.93 -29.05
N CYS A 63 1.74 -17.01 -28.91
CA CYS A 63 2.52 -16.07 -28.09
C CYS A 63 2.37 -14.64 -28.59
N ASN A 64 2.43 -14.43 -29.91
CA ASN A 64 2.27 -13.11 -30.51
C ASN A 64 0.86 -12.54 -30.29
N ALA A 65 -0.17 -13.38 -30.31
CA ALA A 65 -1.57 -12.97 -30.07
C ALA A 65 -1.85 -12.55 -28.62
N LEU A 66 -1.00 -12.91 -27.63
CA LEU A 66 -1.16 -12.51 -26.24
C LEU A 66 -0.83 -11.03 -25.98
N HIS A 67 -0.13 -10.37 -26.90
CA HIS A 67 0.28 -8.95 -26.79
C HIS A 67 0.92 -8.57 -25.45
N LEU A 68 1.74 -9.46 -24.88
CA LEU A 68 2.47 -9.20 -23.64
C LEU A 68 3.73 -8.36 -23.89
N PRO A 69 4.22 -7.58 -22.91
CA PRO A 69 5.45 -6.80 -23.05
C PRO A 69 6.69 -7.71 -22.91
N LEU A 70 6.79 -8.72 -23.74
CA LEU A 70 7.84 -9.73 -23.74
C LEU A 70 8.44 -9.81 -25.14
N LYS A 71 9.76 -9.89 -25.21
CA LYS A 71 10.50 -10.19 -26.43
C LYS A 71 10.73 -11.69 -26.51
N TYR A 72 10.25 -12.31 -27.58
CA TYR A 72 10.34 -13.76 -27.78
C TYR A 72 11.50 -14.13 -28.71
N THR A 73 12.22 -15.18 -28.34
CA THR A 73 13.16 -15.89 -29.22
C THR A 73 12.74 -17.35 -29.29
N PHE A 74 12.27 -17.80 -30.46
CA PHE A 74 11.84 -19.18 -30.65
C PHE A 74 12.97 -19.99 -31.29
N VAL A 75 13.24 -21.18 -30.72
CA VAL A 75 14.31 -22.08 -31.19
C VAL A 75 13.71 -23.47 -31.40
N ASN A 76 13.60 -23.88 -32.65
CA ASN A 76 13.06 -25.18 -32.98
C ASN A 76 14.10 -26.32 -32.75
N ASN A 77 13.65 -27.38 -32.07
CA ASN A 77 14.39 -28.64 -32.00
C ASN A 77 13.93 -29.55 -33.14
N PRO A 78 14.70 -29.74 -34.19
CA PRO A 78 14.32 -30.57 -35.35
C PRO A 78 14.28 -32.07 -35.04
N LEU A 79 14.83 -32.49 -33.90
CA LEU A 79 14.90 -33.89 -33.45
C LEU A 79 14.03 -34.10 -32.19
N TYR A 80 12.96 -33.31 -32.03
CA TYR A 80 12.09 -33.31 -30.85
C TYR A 80 11.54 -34.71 -30.51
N ASP A 81 11.31 -35.57 -31.51
CA ASP A 81 10.79 -36.94 -31.40
C ASP A 81 11.86 -38.00 -31.06
N LYS A 82 13.14 -37.64 -31.14
CA LYS A 82 14.30 -38.55 -30.97
C LYS A 82 15.19 -38.18 -29.81
N THR A 83 15.02 -37.01 -29.25
CA THR A 83 15.86 -36.43 -28.19
C THR A 83 15.04 -36.04 -26.98
N ASN A 84 15.72 -35.84 -25.86
CA ASN A 84 15.12 -35.21 -24.70
C ASN A 84 15.41 -33.69 -24.71
N TYR A 85 14.82 -32.92 -23.79
CA TYR A 85 14.92 -31.45 -23.74
C TYR A 85 16.37 -30.92 -23.52
N ILE A 86 17.31 -31.75 -23.09
CA ILE A 86 18.75 -31.40 -23.08
C ILE A 86 19.20 -30.94 -24.49
N TYR A 87 18.70 -31.57 -25.54
CA TYR A 87 19.02 -31.19 -26.90
C TYR A 87 18.31 -29.94 -27.34
N SER A 88 17.12 -29.67 -26.81
CA SER A 88 16.41 -28.42 -27.04
C SER A 88 17.17 -27.24 -26.42
N ILE A 89 17.72 -27.39 -25.21
CA ILE A 89 18.62 -26.40 -24.60
C ILE A 89 19.91 -26.22 -25.46
N TYR A 90 20.49 -27.29 -25.93
CA TYR A 90 21.65 -27.24 -26.82
C TYR A 90 21.35 -26.45 -28.11
N CYS A 91 20.19 -26.62 -28.73
CA CYS A 91 19.79 -25.85 -29.89
C CYS A 91 19.66 -24.35 -29.57
N ALA A 92 19.24 -24.00 -28.36
CA ALA A 92 19.03 -22.62 -27.92
C ALA A 92 20.27 -21.95 -27.29
N LYS A 93 21.38 -22.66 -27.19
CA LYS A 93 22.59 -22.27 -26.42
C LYS A 93 23.09 -20.86 -26.70
N ASP A 94 23.07 -20.44 -27.96
CA ASP A 94 23.62 -19.12 -28.34
C ASP A 94 22.74 -17.93 -27.84
N ALA A 95 21.46 -18.16 -27.61
CA ALA A 95 20.55 -17.19 -27.03
C ALA A 95 20.55 -17.16 -25.48
N LEU A 96 21.38 -18.01 -24.83
CA LEU A 96 21.31 -18.25 -23.38
C LEU A 96 22.63 -17.92 -22.64
N LYS A 97 23.58 -17.22 -23.28
CA LYS A 97 24.93 -17.03 -22.73
C LYS A 97 25.15 -15.76 -21.95
N ASP A 98 24.25 -14.79 -22.08
CA ASP A 98 24.54 -13.41 -21.67
C ASP A 98 23.97 -12.99 -20.32
N ASP A 99 22.95 -13.68 -19.82
CA ASP A 99 22.19 -13.28 -18.62
C ASP A 99 21.99 -14.44 -17.63
N ASP A 100 21.47 -14.09 -16.45
CA ASP A 100 20.89 -15.04 -15.51
C ASP A 100 19.67 -15.70 -16.15
N ILE A 101 19.43 -16.98 -15.86
CA ILE A 101 18.38 -17.76 -16.49
C ILE A 101 17.30 -18.15 -15.47
N ILE A 102 16.03 -17.87 -15.81
CA ILE A 102 14.89 -18.54 -15.19
C ILE A 102 14.50 -19.68 -16.12
N LEU A 103 14.85 -20.92 -15.75
CA LEU A 103 14.52 -22.12 -16.51
C LEU A 103 13.25 -22.75 -15.96
N MET A 104 12.30 -23.07 -16.86
CA MET A 104 11.08 -23.81 -16.51
C MET A 104 10.59 -24.73 -17.62
N HIS A 105 9.92 -25.82 -17.22
CA HIS A 105 9.20 -26.66 -18.16
C HIS A 105 7.89 -26.02 -18.60
N GLY A 106 7.47 -26.25 -19.84
CA GLY A 106 6.27 -25.65 -20.41
C GLY A 106 4.94 -26.21 -19.88
N ASP A 107 4.98 -27.32 -19.18
CA ASP A 107 3.84 -27.97 -18.54
C ASP A 107 3.75 -27.71 -17.03
N LEU A 108 4.65 -26.88 -16.50
CA LEU A 108 4.69 -26.55 -15.08
C LEU A 108 3.67 -25.45 -14.73
N VAL A 109 2.83 -25.73 -13.76
CA VAL A 109 1.88 -24.76 -13.18
C VAL A 109 2.30 -24.43 -11.74
N PHE A 110 2.41 -23.14 -11.45
CA PHE A 110 2.81 -22.67 -10.13
C PHE A 110 2.03 -21.42 -9.71
N GLU A 111 1.98 -21.17 -8.42
CA GLU A 111 1.43 -19.91 -7.90
C GLU A 111 2.51 -18.82 -7.86
N SER A 112 2.06 -17.57 -7.89
CA SER A 112 2.92 -16.39 -8.00
C SER A 112 4.02 -16.33 -6.93
N ARG A 113 3.71 -16.76 -5.70
CA ARG A 113 4.67 -16.80 -4.57
C ARG A 113 5.84 -17.77 -4.79
N VAL A 114 5.65 -18.81 -5.58
CA VAL A 114 6.72 -19.74 -5.94
C VAL A 114 7.73 -19.02 -6.83
N LEU A 115 7.24 -18.32 -7.87
CA LEU A 115 8.12 -17.56 -8.76
C LEU A 115 8.80 -16.41 -8.03
N GLU A 116 8.08 -15.72 -7.12
CA GLU A 116 8.65 -14.67 -6.25
C GLU A 116 9.81 -15.22 -5.42
N ALA A 117 9.62 -16.35 -4.73
CA ALA A 117 10.65 -16.97 -3.90
C ALA A 117 11.89 -17.40 -4.72
N VAL A 118 11.69 -17.87 -5.94
CA VAL A 118 12.78 -18.27 -6.85
C VAL A 118 13.52 -17.04 -7.39
N ILE A 119 12.80 -15.99 -7.81
CA ILE A 119 13.41 -14.76 -8.35
C ILE A 119 14.17 -13.99 -7.26
N ASP A 120 13.59 -13.87 -6.07
CA ASP A 120 14.16 -13.09 -4.96
C ASP A 120 15.30 -13.84 -4.24
N ASN A 121 15.55 -15.11 -4.59
CA ASN A 121 16.69 -15.86 -4.02
C ASN A 121 18.02 -15.22 -4.42
N GLU A 122 18.91 -15.02 -3.46
CA GLU A 122 20.23 -14.42 -3.72
C GLU A 122 21.17 -15.32 -4.54
N ASN A 123 20.93 -16.64 -4.53
CA ASN A 123 21.77 -17.63 -5.19
C ASN A 123 21.04 -18.30 -6.35
N SER A 124 21.79 -19.03 -7.17
CA SER A 124 21.20 -20.01 -8.09
C SER A 124 20.40 -21.02 -7.30
N CYS A 125 19.14 -21.27 -7.66
CA CYS A 125 18.25 -22.14 -6.89
C CYS A 125 17.29 -22.93 -7.77
N MET A 126 16.73 -24.00 -7.20
CA MET A 126 15.68 -24.83 -7.76
C MET A 126 14.50 -24.91 -6.78
N ALA A 127 13.29 -24.86 -7.29
CA ALA A 127 12.10 -25.07 -6.48
C ALA A 127 12.03 -26.51 -5.96
N VAL A 128 11.97 -26.68 -4.63
CA VAL A 128 11.84 -27.96 -3.95
C VAL A 128 10.76 -27.89 -2.87
N SER A 129 10.26 -29.02 -2.42
CA SER A 129 9.32 -29.10 -1.31
C SER A 129 9.80 -30.05 -0.23
N SER A 130 9.94 -29.52 0.99
CA SER A 130 10.24 -30.30 2.19
C SER A 130 9.00 -30.99 2.79
N THR A 131 7.81 -30.62 2.35
CA THR A 131 6.54 -31.06 2.94
C THR A 131 5.77 -32.04 2.08
N ARG A 132 6.08 -32.14 0.80
CA ARG A 132 5.45 -33.12 -0.10
C ARG A 132 6.14 -34.47 0.01
N PRO A 133 5.41 -35.57 -0.14
CA PRO A 133 6.02 -36.88 -0.28
C PRO A 133 6.90 -36.92 -1.54
N LEU A 134 7.95 -37.73 -1.50
CA LEU A 134 8.80 -37.92 -2.66
C LEU A 134 8.01 -38.61 -3.78
N PRO A 135 7.94 -38.01 -4.98
CA PRO A 135 7.20 -38.59 -6.09
C PRO A 135 7.93 -39.81 -6.66
N GLU A 136 7.21 -40.80 -7.18
CA GLU A 136 7.83 -41.97 -7.80
C GLU A 136 8.48 -41.63 -9.14
N LYS A 137 7.82 -40.81 -9.98
CA LYS A 137 8.17 -40.57 -11.38
C LYS A 137 8.73 -39.17 -11.69
N ASP A 138 8.65 -38.25 -10.74
CA ASP A 138 9.13 -36.87 -10.93
C ASP A 138 10.50 -36.66 -10.29
N PHE A 139 11.08 -35.49 -10.54
CA PHE A 139 12.40 -35.14 -10.02
C PHE A 139 12.45 -35.08 -8.49
N LYS A 140 13.57 -35.51 -7.98
CA LYS A 140 14.01 -35.34 -6.60
C LYS A 140 15.40 -34.70 -6.59
N ALA A 141 15.60 -33.77 -5.66
CA ALA A 141 16.89 -33.13 -5.45
C ALA A 141 17.58 -33.67 -4.19
N VAL A 142 18.72 -34.25 -4.31
CA VAL A 142 19.57 -34.72 -3.20
C VAL A 142 20.26 -33.51 -2.59
N ILE A 143 20.07 -33.31 -1.30
CA ILE A 143 20.62 -32.16 -0.57
C ILE A 143 21.86 -32.62 0.24
N LYS A 144 23.00 -31.95 0.01
CA LYS A 144 24.22 -32.14 0.75
C LYS A 144 24.88 -30.78 1.06
N ASP A 145 25.26 -30.59 2.29
CA ASP A 145 25.88 -29.34 2.78
C ASP A 145 25.07 -28.07 2.41
N GLY A 146 23.71 -28.18 2.45
CA GLY A 146 22.80 -27.10 2.11
C GLY A 146 22.65 -26.79 0.62
N ARG A 147 23.27 -27.59 -0.28
CA ARG A 147 23.22 -27.45 -1.73
C ARG A 147 22.61 -28.68 -2.40
N ILE A 148 22.15 -28.52 -3.62
CA ILE A 148 21.71 -29.61 -4.47
C ILE A 148 22.95 -30.28 -5.07
N GLU A 149 23.18 -31.55 -4.71
CA GLU A 149 24.26 -32.35 -5.23
C GLU A 149 23.86 -33.10 -6.49
N LYS A 150 22.64 -33.63 -6.52
CA LYS A 150 22.09 -34.37 -7.66
C LYS A 150 20.60 -34.10 -7.84
N VAL A 151 20.15 -34.18 -9.08
CA VAL A 151 18.72 -34.13 -9.44
C VAL A 151 18.43 -35.33 -10.36
N GLY A 152 17.36 -36.06 -10.08
CA GLY A 152 16.91 -37.19 -10.89
C GLY A 152 15.68 -37.87 -10.31
N ILE A 153 15.12 -38.79 -11.06
CA ILE A 153 13.92 -39.54 -10.66
C ILE A 153 14.24 -40.75 -9.76
N GLU A 154 15.47 -41.17 -9.76
CA GLU A 154 15.96 -42.38 -9.04
C GLU A 154 16.41 -42.13 -7.60
N PHE A 155 16.49 -40.86 -7.16
CA PHE A 155 17.07 -40.52 -5.87
C PHE A 155 15.96 -40.42 -4.78
N PHE A 156 16.10 -41.19 -3.68
CA PHE A 156 15.17 -41.14 -2.55
C PHE A 156 15.85 -40.80 -1.22
N ASP A 157 17.15 -41.04 -1.12
CA ASP A 157 17.90 -40.78 0.12
C ASP A 157 18.36 -39.34 0.20
N ASN A 158 18.12 -38.69 1.36
CA ASN A 158 18.45 -37.29 1.61
C ASN A 158 17.90 -36.32 0.52
N ALA A 159 16.73 -36.64 -0.05
CA ALA A 159 16.14 -35.93 -1.15
C ALA A 159 14.89 -35.15 -0.76
N MET A 160 14.60 -34.09 -1.51
CA MET A 160 13.35 -33.35 -1.51
C MET A 160 12.62 -33.53 -2.84
N ALA A 161 11.28 -33.45 -2.82
CA ALA A 161 10.52 -33.38 -4.06
C ALA A 161 10.92 -32.09 -4.81
N ALA A 162 11.34 -32.22 -6.06
CA ALA A 162 11.85 -31.13 -6.86
C ALA A 162 10.93 -30.83 -8.05
N GLN A 163 10.93 -29.58 -8.48
CA GLN A 163 10.15 -29.12 -9.61
C GLN A 163 11.07 -28.39 -10.61
N PRO A 164 10.87 -28.56 -11.92
CA PRO A 164 11.74 -27.97 -12.94
C PRO A 164 11.48 -26.45 -13.11
N LEU A 165 11.72 -25.71 -12.04
CA LEU A 165 11.74 -24.27 -11.97
C LEU A 165 13.00 -23.80 -11.26
N TYR A 166 13.85 -23.13 -12.00
CA TYR A 166 15.18 -22.71 -11.55
C TYR A 166 15.36 -21.20 -11.76
N LYS A 167 16.13 -20.56 -10.87
CA LYS A 167 16.90 -19.36 -11.16
C LYS A 167 18.36 -19.73 -11.14
N ILE A 168 19.08 -19.44 -12.20
CA ILE A 168 20.49 -19.81 -12.34
C ILE A 168 21.27 -18.56 -12.74
N LYS A 169 22.24 -18.18 -11.90
CA LYS A 169 23.14 -17.07 -12.20
C LYS A 169 24.01 -17.41 -13.40
N LYS A 170 24.40 -16.41 -14.17
CA LYS A 170 25.17 -16.56 -15.41
C LYS A 170 26.40 -17.42 -15.23
N GLU A 171 27.17 -17.24 -14.16
CA GLU A 171 28.36 -18.01 -13.88
C GLU A 171 28.08 -19.52 -13.69
N ASP A 172 27.04 -19.87 -12.95
CA ASP A 172 26.63 -21.27 -12.75
C ASP A 172 26.02 -21.85 -14.03
N TRP A 173 25.20 -21.03 -14.73
CA TRP A 173 24.57 -21.44 -15.99
C TRP A 173 25.61 -21.81 -17.07
N LEU A 174 26.64 -21.00 -17.23
CA LEU A 174 27.67 -21.26 -18.24
C LEU A 174 28.43 -22.58 -17.96
N VAL A 175 28.63 -22.93 -16.68
CA VAL A 175 29.23 -24.23 -16.31
C VAL A 175 28.30 -25.38 -16.71
N TRP A 176 27.01 -25.27 -16.40
CA TRP A 176 26.03 -26.30 -16.76
C TRP A 176 25.86 -26.39 -18.29
N LEU A 177 25.70 -25.25 -18.97
CA LEU A 177 25.53 -25.19 -20.42
C LEU A 177 26.70 -25.81 -21.17
N GLN A 178 27.94 -25.54 -20.74
CA GLN A 178 29.14 -26.16 -21.34
C GLN A 178 29.11 -27.68 -21.21
N ASN A 179 28.59 -28.22 -20.10
CA ASN A 179 28.46 -29.65 -19.95
C ASN A 179 27.32 -30.26 -20.77
N ILE A 180 26.21 -29.52 -20.92
CA ILE A 180 25.11 -29.85 -21.86
C ILE A 180 25.65 -29.93 -23.29
N GLU A 181 26.52 -29.00 -23.72
CA GLU A 181 27.14 -29.00 -25.03
C GLU A 181 27.95 -30.30 -25.23
N LYS A 182 28.82 -30.66 -24.26
CA LYS A 182 29.61 -31.91 -24.31
C LYS A 182 28.75 -33.17 -24.39
N PHE A 183 27.64 -33.21 -23.61
CA PHE A 183 26.71 -34.35 -23.66
C PHE A 183 26.11 -34.51 -25.06
N CYS A 184 25.62 -33.42 -25.65
CA CYS A 184 24.99 -33.44 -26.96
C CYS A 184 25.98 -33.74 -28.10
N GLU A 185 27.19 -33.25 -28.01
CA GLU A 185 28.27 -33.55 -28.98
C GLU A 185 28.73 -35.00 -28.91
N ASN A 186 28.69 -35.62 -27.73
CA ASN A 186 28.96 -37.05 -27.51
C ASN A 186 27.73 -37.94 -27.72
N ASP A 187 26.70 -37.46 -28.40
CA ASP A 187 25.44 -38.17 -28.74
C ASP A 187 24.56 -38.55 -27.52
N ASN A 188 24.82 -38.01 -26.33
CA ASN A 188 24.01 -38.20 -25.12
C ASN A 188 22.80 -37.26 -25.12
N ARG A 189 21.92 -37.34 -26.14
CA ARG A 189 20.79 -36.41 -26.39
C ARG A 189 19.47 -36.92 -25.85
N LYS A 190 19.41 -38.13 -25.26
CA LYS A 190 18.18 -38.76 -24.76
C LYS A 190 18.03 -38.69 -23.24
N VAL A 191 18.98 -38.08 -22.56
CA VAL A 191 19.00 -37.92 -21.11
C VAL A 191 18.38 -36.56 -20.71
N TYR A 192 18.09 -36.39 -19.45
CA TYR A 192 17.67 -35.11 -18.90
C TYR A 192 18.85 -34.12 -18.80
N ALA A 193 18.59 -32.82 -18.84
CA ALA A 193 19.66 -31.83 -18.67
C ALA A 193 20.31 -31.91 -17.29
N GLU A 194 19.57 -32.37 -16.29
CA GLU A 194 20.03 -32.62 -14.93
C GLU A 194 21.12 -33.70 -14.84
N ASN A 195 21.17 -34.63 -15.78
CA ASN A 195 22.29 -35.58 -15.87
C ASN A 195 23.62 -34.87 -16.13
N ALA A 196 23.61 -33.84 -16.99
CA ALA A 196 24.75 -32.99 -17.23
C ALA A 196 25.07 -32.08 -16.03
N PHE A 197 24.07 -31.62 -15.29
CA PHE A 197 24.24 -30.87 -14.03
C PHE A 197 24.94 -31.73 -12.98
N ASN A 198 24.49 -32.97 -12.78
CA ASN A 198 25.00 -33.89 -11.76
C ASN A 198 26.50 -34.14 -11.86
N GLU A 199 27.10 -34.04 -13.06
CA GLU A 199 28.55 -34.18 -13.26
C GLU A 199 29.37 -32.93 -12.90
N VAL A 200 28.71 -31.76 -12.81
CA VAL A 200 29.37 -30.47 -12.57
C VAL A 200 28.82 -29.73 -11.34
N SER A 201 28.02 -30.39 -10.53
CA SER A 201 27.36 -29.80 -9.33
C SER A 201 28.36 -29.30 -8.27
N ASP A 202 29.61 -29.73 -8.31
CA ASP A 202 30.69 -29.19 -7.49
C ASP A 202 31.09 -27.77 -7.91
N LYS A 203 30.94 -27.43 -9.20
CA LYS A 203 31.28 -26.13 -9.81
C LYS A 203 30.05 -25.26 -10.06
N CYS A 204 28.94 -25.85 -10.48
CA CYS A 204 27.63 -25.21 -10.66
C CYS A 204 26.83 -25.35 -9.36
N LYS A 205 26.73 -24.25 -8.56
CA LYS A 205 26.19 -24.31 -7.21
C LYS A 205 24.72 -23.93 -7.20
N ILE A 206 23.82 -24.90 -7.15
CA ILE A 206 22.37 -24.69 -7.04
C ILE A 206 21.91 -25.00 -5.61
N TYR A 207 21.06 -24.12 -5.04
CA TYR A 207 20.52 -24.23 -3.71
C TYR A 207 19.04 -24.61 -3.73
N PRO A 208 18.51 -25.31 -2.71
CA PRO A 208 17.10 -25.59 -2.62
C PRO A 208 16.31 -24.31 -2.26
N CYS A 209 15.29 -23.99 -3.05
CA CYS A 209 14.28 -22.99 -2.73
C CYS A 209 13.03 -23.73 -2.26
N ASP A 210 12.83 -23.83 -0.93
CA ASP A 210 11.74 -24.61 -0.35
C ASP A 210 10.41 -23.89 -0.46
N VAL A 211 9.58 -24.32 -1.39
CA VAL A 211 8.24 -23.78 -1.64
C VAL A 211 7.14 -24.48 -0.82
N LYS A 212 7.49 -25.46 0.02
CA LYS A 212 6.58 -26.18 0.91
C LYS A 212 5.32 -26.69 0.18
N ASN A 213 4.13 -26.26 0.67
CA ASN A 213 2.82 -26.66 0.13
C ASN A 213 2.28 -25.74 -0.97
N MET A 214 3.06 -24.72 -1.41
CA MET A 214 2.62 -23.84 -2.50
C MET A 214 2.44 -24.64 -3.79
N LEU A 215 1.46 -24.24 -4.63
CA LEU A 215 1.26 -24.91 -5.92
C LEU A 215 2.51 -24.74 -6.79
N CYS A 216 3.12 -25.87 -7.14
CA CYS A 216 4.15 -26.01 -8.16
C CYS A 216 4.10 -27.47 -8.62
N ALA A 217 3.55 -27.74 -9.80
CA ALA A 217 3.30 -29.10 -10.27
C ALA A 217 3.29 -29.16 -11.80
N GLU A 218 3.80 -30.23 -12.38
CA GLU A 218 3.67 -30.53 -13.80
C GLU A 218 2.28 -31.13 -14.08
N ILE A 219 1.74 -30.85 -15.26
CA ILE A 219 0.50 -31.46 -15.76
C ILE A 219 0.91 -32.49 -16.81
N ASP A 220 0.92 -33.75 -16.48
CA ASP A 220 1.33 -34.83 -17.36
C ASP A 220 0.16 -35.63 -17.92
N THR A 221 -0.92 -35.71 -17.20
CA THR A 221 -2.12 -36.50 -17.52
C THR A 221 -3.38 -35.66 -17.41
N PRO A 222 -4.52 -36.10 -17.96
CA PRO A 222 -5.82 -35.44 -17.73
C PRO A 222 -6.21 -35.36 -16.26
N GLU A 223 -5.82 -36.32 -15.44
CA GLU A 223 -6.06 -36.34 -14.00
C GLU A 223 -5.25 -35.22 -13.29
N ASP A 224 -3.99 -35.00 -13.68
CA ASP A 224 -3.20 -33.88 -13.19
C ASP A 224 -3.84 -32.55 -13.56
N LEU A 225 -4.36 -32.44 -14.80
CA LEU A 225 -5.05 -31.25 -15.27
C LEU A 225 -6.26 -30.92 -14.39
N GLU A 226 -7.09 -31.89 -14.05
CA GLU A 226 -8.25 -31.69 -13.17
C GLU A 226 -7.83 -31.22 -11.78
N VAL A 227 -6.86 -31.89 -11.14
CA VAL A 227 -6.36 -31.56 -9.81
C VAL A 227 -5.73 -30.17 -9.78
N VAL A 228 -4.87 -29.87 -10.75
CA VAL A 228 -4.16 -28.58 -10.83
C VAL A 228 -5.13 -27.44 -11.16
N SER A 229 -6.06 -27.65 -12.10
CA SER A 229 -7.08 -26.64 -12.45
C SER A 229 -7.97 -26.27 -11.26
N LYS A 230 -8.36 -27.26 -10.44
CA LYS A 230 -9.10 -26.99 -9.20
C LYS A 230 -8.29 -26.14 -8.22
N LYS A 231 -7.02 -26.46 -8.01
CA LYS A 231 -6.12 -25.65 -7.16
C LYS A 231 -5.90 -24.24 -7.69
N VAL A 232 -5.79 -24.08 -9.02
CA VAL A 232 -5.70 -22.76 -9.66
C VAL A 232 -6.97 -21.95 -9.42
N ALA A 233 -8.14 -22.57 -9.52
CA ALA A 233 -9.42 -21.92 -9.20
C ALA A 233 -9.47 -21.45 -7.74
N GLU A 234 -9.09 -22.31 -6.80
CA GLU A 234 -9.00 -21.97 -5.36
C GLU A 234 -8.03 -20.80 -5.10
N ILE A 235 -6.88 -20.76 -5.81
CA ILE A 235 -5.91 -19.66 -5.71
C ILE A 235 -6.49 -18.36 -6.28
N ASN A 236 -7.21 -18.42 -7.39
CA ASN A 236 -7.79 -17.25 -8.03
C ASN A 236 -8.96 -16.65 -7.21
N GLU A 237 -9.62 -17.45 -6.37
CA GLU A 237 -10.67 -16.98 -5.45
C GLU A 237 -10.13 -16.37 -4.16
N ARG A 238 -8.84 -16.56 -3.85
CA ARG A 238 -8.23 -15.94 -2.67
C ARG A 238 -8.39 -14.44 -2.68
N THR A 239 -8.65 -13.88 -1.52
CA THR A 239 -8.81 -12.45 -1.32
C THR A 239 -7.65 -11.84 -0.57
N VAL A 240 -7.29 -10.63 -0.93
CA VAL A 240 -6.19 -9.88 -0.34
C VAL A 240 -6.71 -8.54 0.16
N TYR A 241 -6.41 -8.19 1.39
CA TYR A 241 -6.77 -6.90 1.96
C TYR A 241 -5.53 -6.03 2.18
N MET A 242 -5.61 -4.78 1.78
CA MET A 242 -4.63 -3.72 2.06
C MET A 242 -5.35 -2.48 2.53
N CYS A 243 -4.74 -1.69 3.41
CA CYS A 243 -5.32 -0.42 3.84
C CYS A 243 -4.38 0.76 3.54
N PHE A 244 -4.96 1.87 3.10
CA PHE A 244 -4.22 3.09 2.77
C PHE A 244 -4.77 4.31 3.50
N SER A 245 -3.84 5.11 4.02
CA SER A 245 -4.09 6.45 4.56
C SER A 245 -3.59 7.56 3.62
N THR A 246 -3.13 7.18 2.43
CA THR A 246 -2.46 8.11 1.50
C THR A 246 -3.46 8.98 0.75
N GLU A 247 -3.03 10.19 0.47
CA GLU A 247 -3.69 11.15 -0.40
C GLU A 247 -3.09 11.11 -1.82
N TYR A 248 -1.92 10.48 -2.00
CA TYR A 248 -1.22 10.35 -3.28
C TYR A 248 -0.77 8.92 -3.49
N ILE A 249 -0.95 8.41 -4.71
CA ILE A 249 -0.37 7.14 -5.12
C ILE A 249 0.95 7.43 -5.85
N HIS A 250 2.02 6.81 -5.39
CA HIS A 250 3.35 6.87 -6.00
C HIS A 250 3.89 5.47 -6.31
N SER A 251 5.04 5.39 -6.98
CA SER A 251 5.62 4.11 -7.43
C SER A 251 5.85 3.11 -6.28
N GLY A 252 6.15 3.58 -5.07
CA GLY A 252 6.24 2.70 -3.88
C GLY A 252 4.92 2.04 -3.52
N HIS A 253 3.80 2.78 -3.55
CA HIS A 253 2.47 2.21 -3.37
C HIS A 253 2.13 1.24 -4.51
N MET A 254 2.46 1.59 -5.76
CA MET A 254 2.23 0.70 -6.90
C MET A 254 3.03 -0.59 -6.80
N ALA A 255 4.26 -0.54 -6.29
CA ALA A 255 5.08 -1.74 -6.10
C ALA A 255 4.42 -2.74 -5.14
N ILE A 256 3.95 -2.28 -3.96
CA ILE A 256 3.28 -3.15 -2.99
C ILE A 256 1.89 -3.59 -3.46
N ILE A 257 1.12 -2.74 -4.15
CA ILE A 257 -0.16 -3.09 -4.77
C ILE A 257 0.05 -4.20 -5.82
N ASN A 258 1.06 -4.09 -6.66
CA ASN A 258 1.38 -5.11 -7.66
C ASN A 258 1.75 -6.45 -7.02
N LYS A 259 2.46 -6.44 -5.89
CA LYS A 259 2.75 -7.66 -5.11
C LYS A 259 1.46 -8.24 -4.51
N ALA A 260 0.60 -7.42 -3.93
CA ALA A 260 -0.68 -7.86 -3.37
C ALA A 260 -1.59 -8.53 -4.42
N ARG A 261 -1.71 -7.94 -5.61
CA ARG A 261 -2.50 -8.49 -6.73
C ARG A 261 -2.07 -9.86 -7.20
N ARG A 262 -0.80 -10.23 -6.99
CA ARG A 262 -0.27 -11.56 -7.34
C ARG A 262 -0.73 -12.64 -6.37
N LEU A 263 -1.21 -12.26 -5.19
CA LEU A 263 -1.67 -13.19 -4.15
C LEU A 263 -3.13 -13.56 -4.30
N GLY A 264 -3.95 -12.72 -4.94
CA GLY A 264 -5.39 -12.92 -5.09
C GLY A 264 -6.12 -11.65 -5.49
N ARG A 265 -7.43 -11.67 -5.34
CA ARG A 265 -8.37 -10.57 -5.62
C ARG A 265 -8.17 -9.46 -4.58
N LEU A 266 -7.76 -8.28 -5.03
CA LEU A 266 -7.37 -7.20 -4.15
C LEU A 266 -8.57 -6.36 -3.68
N ILE A 267 -8.78 -6.30 -2.38
CA ILE A 267 -9.71 -5.41 -1.69
C ILE A 267 -8.87 -4.32 -1.01
N VAL A 268 -9.17 -3.07 -1.30
CA VAL A 268 -8.48 -1.92 -0.72
C VAL A 268 -9.34 -1.25 0.33
N GLY A 269 -8.85 -1.19 1.56
CA GLY A 269 -9.37 -0.34 2.62
C GLY A 269 -8.84 1.08 2.46
N VAL A 270 -9.72 2.08 2.48
CA VAL A 270 -9.33 3.49 2.51
C VAL A 270 -9.76 4.06 3.86
N LEU A 271 -8.80 4.59 4.62
CA LEU A 271 -9.09 5.21 5.91
C LEU A 271 -10.02 6.40 5.74
N SER A 272 -11.06 6.47 6.56
CA SER A 272 -11.95 7.64 6.63
C SER A 272 -11.19 8.91 7.03
N ASP A 273 -11.75 10.08 6.79
CA ASP A 273 -11.13 11.34 7.20
C ASP A 273 -10.99 11.43 8.73
N GLU A 274 -11.96 10.86 9.46
CA GLU A 274 -11.91 10.77 10.92
C GLU A 274 -10.76 9.84 11.38
N ALA A 275 -10.63 8.67 10.76
CA ALA A 275 -9.56 7.73 11.08
C ALA A 275 -8.18 8.35 10.86
N ILE A 276 -7.97 9.05 9.74
CA ILE A 276 -6.70 9.76 9.46
C ILE A 276 -6.46 10.86 10.49
N SER A 277 -7.48 11.64 10.80
CA SER A 277 -7.37 12.76 11.76
C SER A 277 -7.06 12.31 13.18
N SER A 278 -7.33 11.04 13.52
CA SER A 278 -7.04 10.48 14.84
C SER A 278 -5.53 10.29 15.10
N PHE A 279 -4.69 10.20 14.07
CA PHE A 279 -3.24 9.95 14.23
C PHE A 279 -2.34 10.86 13.39
N LYS A 280 -2.89 11.45 12.33
CA LYS A 280 -2.22 12.42 11.46
C LYS A 280 -3.02 13.73 11.47
N ARG A 281 -2.64 14.67 10.58
CA ARG A 281 -3.46 15.85 10.28
C ARG A 281 -4.75 15.47 9.56
N TYR A 282 -5.69 16.39 9.52
CA TYR A 282 -6.86 16.29 8.65
C TYR A 282 -6.39 16.19 7.18
N PRO A 283 -6.90 15.23 6.39
CA PRO A 283 -6.49 15.07 5.00
C PRO A 283 -6.90 16.27 4.14
N LEU A 284 -6.09 16.63 3.16
CA LEU A 284 -6.41 17.66 2.17
C LEU A 284 -7.39 17.15 1.13
N ILE A 285 -7.23 15.86 0.75
CA ILE A 285 -8.11 15.17 -0.19
C ILE A 285 -9.16 14.40 0.59
N PRO A 286 -10.45 14.72 0.45
CA PRO A 286 -11.54 14.06 1.16
C PRO A 286 -11.61 12.55 0.86
N TYR A 287 -12.22 11.80 1.78
CA TYR A 287 -12.38 10.36 1.67
C TYR A 287 -12.96 9.91 0.31
N GLU A 288 -14.02 10.56 -0.18
CA GLU A 288 -14.67 10.17 -1.45
C GLU A 288 -13.73 10.29 -2.66
N GLU A 289 -12.89 11.31 -2.70
CA GLU A 289 -11.90 11.48 -3.78
C GLU A 289 -10.78 10.44 -3.67
N ARG A 290 -10.32 10.15 -2.45
CA ARG A 290 -9.31 9.10 -2.21
C ARG A 290 -9.84 7.72 -2.55
N LYS A 291 -11.09 7.45 -2.22
CA LYS A 291 -11.81 6.22 -2.57
C LYS A 291 -11.92 6.07 -4.09
N ALA A 292 -12.40 7.11 -4.78
CA ALA A 292 -12.54 7.12 -6.23
C ALA A 292 -11.22 6.82 -6.95
N LEU A 293 -10.09 7.30 -6.42
CA LEU A 293 -8.75 7.02 -6.95
C LEU A 293 -8.45 5.51 -6.94
N PHE A 294 -8.72 4.82 -5.84
CA PHE A 294 -8.49 3.38 -5.72
C PHE A 294 -9.51 2.55 -6.50
N GLU A 295 -10.78 2.99 -6.61
CA GLU A 295 -11.82 2.32 -7.40
C GLU A 295 -11.48 2.28 -8.90
N ASN A 296 -10.75 3.29 -9.38
CA ASN A 296 -10.31 3.36 -10.78
C ASN A 296 -8.92 2.74 -11.01
N LEU A 297 -8.30 2.18 -9.98
CA LEU A 297 -7.00 1.54 -10.12
C LEU A 297 -7.16 0.12 -10.66
N ALA A 298 -6.58 -0.13 -11.84
CA ALA A 298 -6.65 -1.45 -12.48
C ALA A 298 -6.25 -2.58 -11.51
N GLY A 299 -7.04 -3.65 -11.42
CA GLY A 299 -6.79 -4.83 -10.60
C GLY A 299 -7.13 -4.66 -9.10
N VAL A 300 -7.76 -3.57 -8.71
CA VAL A 300 -8.51 -3.46 -7.47
C VAL A 300 -9.92 -3.97 -7.75
N GLU A 301 -10.37 -4.97 -7.01
CA GLU A 301 -11.68 -5.54 -7.18
C GLU A 301 -12.76 -4.72 -6.48
N ARG A 302 -12.45 -4.29 -5.27
CA ARG A 302 -13.37 -3.53 -4.42
C ARG A 302 -12.62 -2.60 -3.47
N VAL A 303 -13.21 -1.43 -3.23
CA VAL A 303 -12.77 -0.50 -2.20
C VAL A 303 -13.77 -0.50 -1.06
N VAL A 304 -13.29 -0.53 0.17
CA VAL A 304 -14.10 -0.47 1.40
C VAL A 304 -13.60 0.64 2.31
N GLU A 305 -14.51 1.21 3.08
CA GLU A 305 -14.14 2.17 4.11
C GLU A 305 -13.46 1.48 5.30
N GLN A 306 -12.36 2.07 5.79
CA GLN A 306 -11.78 1.73 7.08
C GLN A 306 -12.02 2.90 8.05
N LYS A 307 -12.97 2.72 8.95
CA LYS A 307 -13.46 3.79 9.85
C LYS A 307 -12.52 4.12 10.99
N THR A 308 -11.61 3.21 11.33
CA THR A 308 -10.66 3.35 12.43
C THR A 308 -9.29 2.84 12.00
N LEU A 309 -8.27 3.05 12.84
CA LEU A 309 -6.94 2.44 12.63
C LEU A 309 -6.94 0.92 12.84
N SER A 310 -7.88 0.40 13.64
CA SER A 310 -8.06 -1.04 13.82
C SER A 310 -8.57 -1.67 12.53
N TYR A 311 -7.99 -2.79 12.17
CA TYR A 311 -8.39 -3.59 11.00
C TYR A 311 -9.53 -4.56 11.32
N LYS A 312 -9.81 -4.77 12.61
CA LYS A 312 -10.67 -5.85 13.11
C LYS A 312 -12.04 -5.90 12.41
N GLU A 313 -12.76 -4.78 12.34
CA GLU A 313 -14.10 -4.72 11.73
C GLU A 313 -14.09 -5.23 10.28
N ASN A 314 -13.13 -4.74 9.47
CA ASN A 314 -13.02 -5.14 8.08
C ASN A 314 -12.50 -6.58 7.93
N LEU A 315 -11.57 -7.02 8.77
CA LEU A 315 -11.07 -8.40 8.72
C LEU A 315 -12.13 -9.43 9.12
N GLU A 316 -12.93 -9.14 10.14
CA GLU A 316 -14.06 -10.00 10.54
C GLU A 316 -15.14 -10.08 9.44
N ALA A 317 -15.44 -8.95 8.79
CA ALA A 317 -16.45 -8.88 7.73
C ALA A 317 -16.01 -9.51 6.42
N LEU A 318 -14.74 -9.34 6.03
CA LEU A 318 -14.21 -9.75 4.72
C LEU A 318 -13.52 -11.11 4.76
N ARG A 319 -12.96 -11.48 5.90
CA ARG A 319 -12.15 -12.70 6.12
C ARG A 319 -11.14 -12.97 5.01
N PRO A 320 -10.26 -12.01 4.67
CA PRO A 320 -9.34 -12.17 3.56
C PRO A 320 -8.30 -13.27 3.84
N ASP A 321 -7.89 -14.00 2.80
CA ASP A 321 -6.82 -14.99 2.92
C ASP A 321 -5.48 -14.36 3.26
N TYR A 322 -5.26 -13.14 2.79
CA TYR A 322 -4.04 -12.38 3.04
C TYR A 322 -4.34 -10.93 3.44
N VAL A 323 -3.59 -10.42 4.41
CA VAL A 323 -3.39 -8.98 4.61
C VAL A 323 -2.00 -8.64 4.14
N VAL A 324 -1.87 -7.59 3.31
CA VAL A 324 -0.58 -7.11 2.82
C VAL A 324 -0.29 -5.73 3.38
N HIS A 325 0.91 -5.55 3.93
CA HIS A 325 1.38 -4.28 4.48
C HIS A 325 2.89 -4.08 4.25
N GLY A 326 3.37 -2.84 4.36
CA GLY A 326 4.79 -2.56 4.52
C GLY A 326 5.29 -2.98 5.90
N ASN A 327 6.58 -3.26 6.05
CA ASN A 327 7.14 -3.66 7.36
C ASN A 327 7.40 -2.46 8.31
N ASP A 328 7.00 -1.25 7.93
CA ASP A 328 7.14 -0.01 8.70
C ASP A 328 6.33 0.03 10.00
N TRP A 329 5.33 -0.83 10.15
CA TRP A 329 4.50 -0.96 11.37
C TRP A 329 5.00 -1.99 12.39
N CYS A 330 6.13 -2.64 12.13
CA CYS A 330 6.75 -3.58 13.08
C CYS A 330 7.22 -2.89 14.37
N GLU A 331 7.43 -1.57 14.30
CA GLU A 331 7.89 -0.72 15.41
C GLU A 331 6.98 0.51 15.57
N GLY A 332 7.12 1.21 16.69
CA GLY A 332 6.40 2.45 16.96
C GLY A 332 4.94 2.26 17.33
N PHE A 333 4.12 3.29 17.06
CA PHE A 333 2.72 3.36 17.51
C PHE A 333 1.78 2.37 16.79
N GLN A 334 2.16 1.87 15.62
CA GLN A 334 1.36 0.91 14.84
C GLN A 334 1.61 -0.56 15.24
N LYS A 335 2.61 -0.84 16.05
CA LYS A 335 2.92 -2.21 16.51
C LYS A 335 1.72 -2.93 17.16
N PRO A 336 0.88 -2.29 18.01
CA PRO A 336 -0.32 -2.93 18.54
C PRO A 336 -1.35 -3.28 17.46
N ILE A 337 -1.48 -2.46 16.41
CA ILE A 337 -2.38 -2.70 15.27
C ILE A 337 -1.91 -3.94 14.50
N ARG A 338 -0.61 -4.05 14.25
CA ARG A 338 -0.03 -5.25 13.63
C ARG A 338 -0.32 -6.52 14.43
N GLN A 339 -0.19 -6.43 15.75
CA GLN A 339 -0.48 -7.56 16.65
C GLN A 339 -1.96 -7.96 16.55
N GLU A 340 -2.89 -7.01 16.60
CA GLU A 340 -4.32 -7.24 16.41
C GLU A 340 -4.62 -7.93 15.07
N VAL A 341 -3.99 -7.49 13.98
CA VAL A 341 -4.15 -8.11 12.65
C VAL A 341 -3.71 -9.57 12.69
N CYS A 342 -2.55 -9.88 13.31
CA CYS A 342 -2.08 -11.26 13.44
C CYS A 342 -3.05 -12.13 14.23
N GLU A 343 -3.61 -11.61 15.32
CA GLU A 343 -4.57 -12.32 16.18
C GLU A 343 -5.87 -12.61 15.43
N VAL A 344 -6.46 -11.63 14.79
CA VAL A 344 -7.71 -11.80 14.01
C VAL A 344 -7.50 -12.75 12.83
N LEU A 345 -6.38 -12.65 12.10
CA LEU A 345 -6.07 -13.57 11.01
C LEU A 345 -5.95 -15.02 11.49
N ALA A 346 -5.34 -15.23 12.66
CA ALA A 346 -5.17 -16.57 13.24
C ALA A 346 -6.51 -17.26 13.53
N GLU A 347 -7.58 -16.50 13.83
CA GLU A 347 -8.90 -17.05 14.15
C GLU A 347 -9.55 -17.83 12.98
N TYR A 348 -9.20 -17.46 11.73
CA TYR A 348 -9.78 -18.10 10.54
C TYR A 348 -8.74 -18.63 9.54
N GLY A 349 -7.46 -18.60 9.90
CA GLY A 349 -6.37 -19.16 9.09
C GLY A 349 -5.83 -18.20 7.99
N GLY A 350 -6.17 -16.92 8.03
CA GLY A 350 -5.59 -15.90 7.18
C GLY A 350 -4.11 -15.64 7.49
N LYS A 351 -3.40 -14.95 6.59
CA LYS A 351 -1.95 -14.72 6.73
C LYS A 351 -1.58 -13.27 6.49
N LEU A 352 -0.69 -12.74 7.34
CA LEU A 352 -0.03 -11.46 7.11
C LEU A 352 1.17 -11.65 6.18
N VAL A 353 1.27 -10.83 5.14
CA VAL A 353 2.41 -10.74 4.21
C VAL A 353 2.97 -9.34 4.26
N GLU A 354 4.22 -9.23 4.67
CA GLU A 354 4.90 -7.95 4.84
C GLU A 354 6.02 -7.80 3.81
N TYR A 355 6.09 -6.61 3.20
CA TYR A 355 7.14 -6.26 2.26
C TYR A 355 8.00 -5.12 2.79
N PRO A 356 9.29 -5.07 2.45
CA PRO A 356 10.16 -3.96 2.85
C PRO A 356 9.58 -2.61 2.40
N TYR A 357 9.51 -1.66 3.34
CA TYR A 357 9.08 -0.29 3.04
C TYR A 357 10.14 0.43 2.21
N SER A 358 9.71 1.12 1.17
CA SER A 358 10.60 1.89 0.31
C SER A 358 11.00 3.21 0.97
N ASN A 359 12.27 3.36 1.36
CA ASN A 359 12.85 4.58 1.93
C ASN A 359 13.28 5.60 0.86
N ASN A 360 12.53 5.77 -0.22
CA ASN A 360 12.88 6.73 -1.27
C ASN A 360 12.81 8.17 -0.73
N PRO A 361 13.88 8.99 -0.84
CA PRO A 361 13.91 10.38 -0.39
C PRO A 361 12.80 11.25 -0.97
N VAL A 362 12.37 11.00 -2.21
CA VAL A 362 11.28 11.70 -2.89
C VAL A 362 9.97 11.63 -2.10
N TYR A 363 9.69 10.52 -1.39
CA TYR A 363 8.47 10.39 -0.62
C TYR A 363 8.48 11.23 0.66
N LYS A 364 9.66 11.42 1.26
CA LYS A 364 9.86 12.32 2.41
C LYS A 364 9.66 13.78 1.99
N GLU A 365 10.11 14.13 0.80
CA GLU A 365 9.91 15.47 0.23
C GLU A 365 8.43 15.73 -0.09
N LEU A 366 7.71 14.76 -0.66
CA LEU A 366 6.27 14.85 -0.87
C LEU A 366 5.50 15.06 0.43
N ASP A 367 5.85 14.33 1.50
CA ASP A 367 5.24 14.51 2.82
C ASP A 367 5.57 15.88 3.44
N ALA A 368 6.78 16.40 3.23
CA ALA A 368 7.16 17.74 3.69
C ALA A 368 6.39 18.83 2.93
N ASN A 369 6.27 18.73 1.61
CA ASN A 369 5.49 19.63 0.78
C ASN A 369 4.01 19.64 1.19
N HIS A 370 3.46 18.48 1.49
CA HIS A 370 2.10 18.35 1.95
C HIS A 370 1.84 19.02 3.31
N ARG A 371 2.82 18.99 4.23
CA ARG A 371 2.76 19.76 5.48
C ARG A 371 2.80 21.27 5.22
N SER A 372 3.61 21.70 4.27
CA SER A 372 3.67 23.09 3.84
C SER A 372 2.32 23.57 3.28
N GLU A 373 1.69 22.79 2.41
CA GLU A 373 0.33 23.09 1.91
C GLU A 373 -0.70 23.19 3.04
N ALA A 374 -0.64 22.30 4.03
CA ALA A 374 -1.54 22.31 5.18
C ALA A 374 -1.39 23.57 6.05
N SER A 375 -0.28 24.29 5.98
CA SER A 375 -0.03 25.55 6.68
C SER A 375 -0.54 26.77 5.91
N MET A 376 -0.89 26.63 4.63
CA MET A 376 -1.37 27.76 3.82
C MET A 376 -2.66 28.38 4.39
N PRO A 377 -2.80 29.71 4.35
CA PRO A 377 -3.94 30.42 4.95
C PRO A 377 -5.31 29.89 4.47
N ASP A 378 -5.43 29.59 3.19
CA ASP A 378 -6.68 29.11 2.60
C ASP A 378 -7.09 27.73 3.12
N VAL A 379 -6.13 26.84 3.29
CA VAL A 379 -6.35 25.48 3.83
C VAL A 379 -6.69 25.55 5.31
N ARG A 380 -5.90 26.30 6.10
CA ARG A 380 -6.07 26.44 7.56
C ARG A 380 -7.42 27.07 7.90
N ARG A 381 -7.81 28.12 7.20
CA ARG A 381 -9.08 28.83 7.40
C ARG A 381 -10.30 27.90 7.33
N GLY A 382 -10.33 27.00 6.34
CA GLY A 382 -11.45 26.08 6.15
C GLY A 382 -11.47 24.88 7.10
N ARG A 383 -10.37 24.61 7.79
CA ARG A 383 -10.16 23.37 8.53
C ARG A 383 -11.11 23.19 9.70
N LEU A 384 -11.39 24.24 10.48
CA LEU A 384 -12.28 24.16 11.64
C LEU A 384 -13.70 23.75 11.23
N ARG A 385 -14.24 24.33 10.17
CA ARG A 385 -15.58 23.97 9.67
C ARG A 385 -15.65 22.52 9.21
N LYS A 386 -14.60 22.03 8.53
CA LYS A 386 -14.51 20.63 8.12
C LYS A 386 -14.48 19.69 9.34
N LEU A 387 -13.71 20.03 10.38
CA LEU A 387 -13.64 19.27 11.62
C LEU A 387 -14.99 19.24 12.36
N ILE A 388 -15.69 20.37 12.46
CA ILE A 388 -17.03 20.44 13.07
C ILE A 388 -18.03 19.56 12.29
N ASN A 389 -18.03 19.65 10.97
CA ASN A 389 -18.94 18.85 10.13
C ASN A 389 -18.66 17.34 10.25
N MET A 390 -17.39 16.96 10.40
CA MET A 390 -16.99 15.56 10.50
C MET A 390 -17.26 14.97 11.90
N LYS A 391 -16.86 15.69 12.96
CA LYS A 391 -16.90 15.16 14.33
C LYS A 391 -18.16 15.56 15.11
N GLY A 392 -18.89 16.58 14.67
CA GLY A 392 -19.97 17.19 15.41
C GLY A 392 -19.50 18.03 16.62
N LEU A 393 -18.47 17.56 17.32
CA LEU A 393 -17.83 18.24 18.46
C LEU A 393 -16.33 18.35 18.22
N VAL A 394 -15.75 19.53 18.43
CA VAL A 394 -14.31 19.78 18.36
C VAL A 394 -13.79 20.25 19.71
N THR A 395 -12.56 19.85 20.03
CA THR A 395 -11.85 20.25 21.24
C THR A 395 -10.82 21.32 20.89
N ALA A 396 -10.92 22.49 21.55
CA ALA A 396 -9.95 23.56 21.40
C ALA A 396 -9.19 23.78 22.71
N MET A 397 -7.87 23.93 22.63
CA MET A 397 -7.02 24.29 23.77
C MET A 397 -6.45 25.69 23.57
N GLU A 398 -6.38 26.42 24.67
CA GLU A 398 -5.82 27.77 24.68
C GLU A 398 -4.33 27.77 24.30
N ALA A 399 -3.93 28.77 23.48
CA ALA A 399 -2.54 29.08 23.16
C ALA A 399 -2.34 30.60 23.03
N HIS A 400 -1.29 31.13 23.65
CA HIS A 400 -0.96 32.57 23.69
C HIS A 400 0.49 32.91 23.33
N SER A 401 1.23 31.91 22.84
CA SER A 401 2.61 32.05 22.37
C SER A 401 3.01 30.88 21.49
N GLY A 402 4.12 30.97 20.75
CA GLY A 402 4.66 29.87 19.98
C GLY A 402 4.94 28.62 20.82
N ILE A 403 5.45 28.78 22.06
CA ILE A 403 5.69 27.63 22.97
C ILE A 403 4.39 26.94 23.37
N THR A 404 3.36 27.70 23.77
CA THR A 404 2.07 27.09 24.13
C THR A 404 1.40 26.46 22.92
N GLY A 405 1.52 27.06 21.74
CA GLY A 405 1.10 26.46 20.48
C GLY A 405 1.82 25.14 20.19
N LEU A 406 3.14 25.08 20.37
CA LEU A 406 3.94 23.86 20.19
C LEU A 406 3.51 22.74 21.16
N ILE A 407 3.20 23.08 22.41
CA ILE A 407 2.68 22.11 23.39
C ILE A 407 1.35 21.55 22.94
N VAL A 408 0.40 22.40 22.53
CA VAL A 408 -0.93 21.95 22.05
C VAL A 408 -0.81 21.11 20.78
N GLU A 409 0.07 21.48 19.84
CA GLU A 409 0.30 20.73 18.60
C GLU A 409 0.78 19.31 18.88
N ASN A 410 1.66 19.13 19.87
CA ASN A 410 2.30 17.83 20.13
C ASN A 410 1.63 17.03 21.27
N THR A 411 0.66 17.60 21.99
CA THR A 411 -0.05 16.88 23.05
C THR A 411 -0.97 15.82 22.45
N LYS A 412 -0.64 14.56 22.71
CA LYS A 412 -1.40 13.38 22.29
C LYS A 412 -1.45 12.38 23.43
N VAL A 413 -2.61 11.76 23.63
CA VAL A 413 -2.83 10.71 24.62
C VAL A 413 -3.34 9.47 23.88
N LEU A 414 -2.69 8.35 24.07
CA LEU A 414 -3.16 7.06 23.60
C LEU A 414 -3.95 6.37 24.73
N GLN A 415 -5.24 6.15 24.54
CA GLN A 415 -6.11 5.46 25.47
C GLN A 415 -7.04 4.53 24.70
N ASP A 416 -7.14 3.26 25.14
CA ASP A 416 -8.00 2.22 24.55
C ASP A 416 -7.81 2.08 23.02
N GLY A 417 -6.56 2.14 22.54
CA GLY A 417 -6.21 2.05 21.12
C GLY A 417 -6.59 3.28 20.27
N LYS A 418 -7.11 4.34 20.90
CA LYS A 418 -7.45 5.60 20.23
C LYS A 418 -6.50 6.72 20.64
N THR A 419 -6.11 7.53 19.67
CA THR A 419 -5.31 8.73 19.94
C THR A 419 -6.23 9.93 20.15
N TYR A 420 -6.10 10.56 21.29
CA TYR A 420 -6.80 11.82 21.63
C TYR A 420 -5.84 12.97 21.49
N GLN A 421 -6.29 14.04 20.82
CA GLN A 421 -5.54 15.28 20.63
C GLN A 421 -6.51 16.45 20.51
N PHE A 422 -6.04 17.67 20.76
CA PHE A 422 -6.83 18.86 20.51
C PHE A 422 -7.00 19.11 19.00
N ASP A 423 -8.20 19.50 18.59
CA ASP A 423 -8.56 19.74 17.20
C ASP A 423 -8.18 21.13 16.71
N ALA A 424 -8.24 22.11 17.62
CA ALA A 424 -8.05 23.53 17.34
C ALA A 424 -7.28 24.23 18.47
N MET A 425 -6.80 25.41 18.19
CA MET A 425 -6.25 26.32 19.20
C MET A 425 -7.14 27.54 19.38
N TRP A 426 -7.32 27.97 20.63
CA TRP A 426 -8.04 29.18 20.97
C TRP A 426 -7.06 30.24 21.48
N VAL A 427 -6.98 31.37 20.78
CA VAL A 427 -6.17 32.52 21.17
C VAL A 427 -7.03 33.44 22.02
N SER A 428 -6.97 33.22 23.34
CA SER A 428 -7.74 33.97 24.36
C SER A 428 -7.22 35.40 24.52
N SER A 429 -8.14 36.36 24.65
CA SER A 429 -7.78 37.75 24.99
C SER A 429 -7.21 37.86 26.40
N LEU A 430 -7.75 37.10 27.35
CA LEU A 430 -7.28 37.06 28.74
C LEU A 430 -5.85 36.58 28.83
N CYS A 431 -5.53 35.39 28.23
CA CYS A 431 -4.19 34.81 28.32
C CYS A 431 -3.17 35.65 27.57
N ASP A 432 -3.51 36.13 26.38
CA ASP A 432 -2.62 37.00 25.58
C ASP A 432 -2.33 38.34 26.31
N SER A 433 -3.34 38.97 26.92
CA SER A 433 -3.15 40.20 27.72
C SER A 433 -2.30 39.93 28.95
N THR A 434 -2.58 38.84 29.67
CA THR A 434 -1.84 38.46 30.88
C THR A 434 -0.38 38.16 30.57
N ALA A 435 -0.11 37.42 29.47
CA ALA A 435 1.25 37.14 29.02
C ALA A 435 2.05 38.40 28.69
N LYS A 436 1.37 39.48 28.33
CA LYS A 436 1.97 40.81 28.09
C LYS A 436 1.96 41.72 29.33
N GLY A 437 1.57 41.21 30.51
CA GLY A 437 1.47 41.97 31.75
C GLY A 437 0.40 43.07 31.75
N LYS A 438 -0.67 42.87 30.99
CA LYS A 438 -1.77 43.85 30.84
C LYS A 438 -3.12 43.27 31.28
N PRO A 439 -4.04 44.11 31.76
CA PRO A 439 -5.40 43.67 32.09
C PRO A 439 -6.19 43.34 30.81
N ASP A 440 -7.17 42.44 30.95
CA ASP A 440 -8.08 42.01 29.88
C ASP A 440 -9.26 42.97 29.72
N ILE A 441 -8.97 44.13 29.15
CA ILE A 441 -9.92 45.24 28.95
C ILE A 441 -9.79 45.85 27.54
N GLU A 442 -9.44 45.06 26.56
CA GLU A 442 -9.13 45.51 25.19
C GLU A 442 -7.92 46.47 25.11
N LEU A 443 -7.01 46.44 26.10
CA LEU A 443 -5.84 47.31 26.15
C LEU A 443 -4.77 46.87 25.16
N VAL A 444 -4.66 45.59 24.87
CA VAL A 444 -3.70 45.06 23.88
C VAL A 444 -4.30 45.33 22.49
N ASP A 445 -3.55 46.11 21.71
CA ASP A 445 -3.99 46.49 20.34
C ASP A 445 -3.95 45.28 19.39
N MET A 446 -4.78 45.35 18.33
CA MET A 446 -4.92 44.27 17.35
C MET A 446 -3.61 43.89 16.64
N THR A 447 -2.72 44.86 16.41
CA THR A 447 -1.39 44.55 15.77
C THR A 447 -0.56 43.63 16.66
N SER A 448 -0.55 43.92 17.95
CA SER A 448 0.13 43.07 18.95
C SER A 448 -0.50 41.67 19.06
N ARG A 449 -1.85 41.60 18.98
CA ARG A 449 -2.56 40.31 18.99
C ARG A 449 -2.34 39.50 17.72
N PHE A 450 -2.23 40.14 16.55
CA PHE A 450 -1.91 39.46 15.31
C PHE A 450 -0.50 38.86 15.32
N ARG A 451 0.49 39.51 15.97
CA ARG A 451 1.82 38.93 16.16
C ARG A 451 1.77 37.63 16.99
N THR A 452 0.94 37.59 18.02
CA THR A 452 0.72 36.35 18.81
C THR A 452 0.17 35.22 17.92
N ILE A 453 -0.76 35.55 17.02
CA ILE A 453 -1.27 34.59 16.04
C ILE A 453 -0.14 34.10 15.10
N ASP A 454 0.67 35.02 14.58
CA ASP A 454 1.80 34.68 13.71
C ASP A 454 2.78 33.72 14.41
N ASP A 455 3.18 34.03 15.66
CA ASP A 455 4.08 33.18 16.47
C ASP A 455 3.49 31.76 16.67
N ILE A 456 2.19 31.64 16.86
CA ILE A 456 1.51 30.35 17.00
C ILE A 456 1.45 29.63 15.65
N MET A 457 1.19 30.35 14.57
CA MET A 457 1.09 29.78 13.22
C MET A 457 2.39 29.19 12.71
N GLU A 458 3.55 29.67 13.19
CA GLU A 458 4.87 29.08 12.85
C GLU A 458 5.01 27.63 13.32
N VAL A 459 4.31 27.24 14.39
CA VAL A 459 4.52 25.94 15.06
C VAL A 459 3.33 24.98 14.90
N THR A 460 2.24 25.40 14.25
CA THR A 460 1.03 24.59 14.15
C THR A 460 0.42 24.61 12.75
N THR A 461 -0.22 23.50 12.39
CA THR A 461 -1.15 23.43 11.26
C THR A 461 -2.62 23.36 11.72
N LYS A 462 -2.90 23.34 13.02
CA LYS A 462 -4.26 23.31 13.58
C LYS A 462 -5.01 24.62 13.26
N PRO A 463 -6.34 24.56 13.11
CA PRO A 463 -7.15 25.77 12.93
C PRO A 463 -7.12 26.64 14.19
N ILE A 464 -7.17 27.94 14.00
CA ILE A 464 -7.15 28.93 15.08
C ILE A 464 -8.54 29.55 15.23
N ILE A 465 -9.01 29.61 16.48
CA ILE A 465 -10.15 30.34 16.96
C ILE A 465 -9.60 31.56 17.69
N PHE A 466 -9.98 32.76 17.26
CA PHE A 466 -9.50 34.00 17.81
C PHE A 466 -10.57 34.67 18.67
N ASP A 467 -10.26 34.98 19.92
CA ASP A 467 -11.09 35.80 20.80
C ASP A 467 -11.00 37.27 20.39
N GLY A 468 -12.02 37.77 19.76
CA GLY A 468 -12.11 39.13 19.23
C GLY A 468 -12.66 40.14 20.22
N ASP A 469 -12.81 39.78 21.52
CA ASP A 469 -13.37 40.63 22.55
C ASP A 469 -14.76 41.14 22.16
N THR A 470 -15.05 42.47 22.28
CA THR A 470 -16.31 43.06 21.81
C THR A 470 -16.38 43.24 20.28
N GLY A 471 -15.27 42.98 19.58
CA GLY A 471 -15.09 43.33 18.16
C GLY A 471 -14.81 44.81 17.92
N GLY A 472 -14.78 45.63 18.95
CA GLY A 472 -14.59 47.08 18.86
C GLY A 472 -15.73 47.81 18.11
N LEU A 473 -15.41 48.91 17.45
CA LEU A 473 -16.34 49.62 16.56
C LEU A 473 -16.67 48.78 15.32
N THR A 474 -17.91 48.84 14.85
CA THR A 474 -18.38 48.10 13.66
C THR A 474 -17.48 48.30 12.46
N GLU A 475 -17.06 49.55 12.20
CA GLU A 475 -16.15 49.89 11.11
C GLU A 475 -14.76 49.27 11.25
N HIS A 476 -14.24 49.12 12.47
CA HIS A 476 -12.98 48.48 12.75
C HIS A 476 -13.09 46.96 12.63
N PHE A 477 -14.21 46.37 13.09
CA PHE A 477 -14.47 44.94 13.00
C PHE A 477 -14.44 44.43 11.56
N VAL A 478 -14.92 45.24 10.60
CA VAL A 478 -14.80 44.93 9.16
C VAL A 478 -13.34 44.65 8.75
N TYR A 479 -12.41 45.45 9.22
CA TYR A 479 -10.99 45.29 8.92
C TYR A 479 -10.35 44.15 9.70
N THR A 480 -10.75 43.93 10.95
CA THR A 480 -10.34 42.79 11.76
C THR A 480 -10.71 41.47 11.08
N VAL A 481 -11.95 41.32 10.62
CA VAL A 481 -12.41 40.14 9.88
C VAL A 481 -11.56 39.91 8.63
N ARG A 482 -11.31 40.95 7.82
CA ARG A 482 -10.48 40.82 6.61
C ARG A 482 -9.04 40.42 6.92
N SER A 483 -8.47 40.91 8.01
CA SER A 483 -7.09 40.59 8.41
C SER A 483 -6.98 39.15 8.92
N LEU A 484 -7.89 38.73 9.81
CA LEU A 484 -7.94 37.36 10.34
C LEU A 484 -8.15 36.32 9.23
N GLU A 485 -9.07 36.63 8.30
CA GLU A 485 -9.36 35.77 7.16
C GLU A 485 -8.12 35.61 6.24
N ARG A 486 -7.42 36.70 5.96
CA ARG A 486 -6.19 36.70 5.15
C ARG A 486 -5.05 35.93 5.83
N MET A 487 -4.91 36.02 7.14
CA MET A 487 -3.93 35.28 7.93
C MET A 487 -4.23 33.76 7.98
N GLY A 488 -5.44 33.33 7.66
CA GLY A 488 -5.83 31.93 7.72
C GLY A 488 -6.44 31.50 9.07
N VAL A 489 -6.89 32.45 9.90
CA VAL A 489 -7.70 32.17 11.09
C VAL A 489 -9.03 31.57 10.65
N SER A 490 -9.53 30.57 11.38
CA SER A 490 -10.75 29.84 11.01
C SER A 490 -12.02 30.47 11.59
N MET A 491 -11.93 31.08 12.76
CA MET A 491 -13.09 31.66 13.47
C MET A 491 -12.66 32.86 14.30
N VAL A 492 -13.52 33.87 14.36
CA VAL A 492 -13.48 34.92 15.38
C VAL A 492 -14.71 34.82 16.30
N ILE A 493 -14.50 34.92 17.60
CA ILE A 493 -15.57 35.01 18.60
C ILE A 493 -15.66 36.48 19.02
N ILE A 494 -16.85 37.04 19.04
CA ILE A 494 -17.12 38.40 19.60
C ILE A 494 -18.27 38.35 20.60
N GLU A 495 -18.16 39.14 21.67
CA GLU A 495 -19.15 39.22 22.72
C GLU A 495 -20.01 40.49 22.59
N ASP A 496 -21.26 40.38 23.03
CA ASP A 496 -22.28 41.45 22.94
C ASP A 496 -22.15 42.48 24.06
N LYS A 497 -20.93 42.93 24.34
CA LYS A 497 -20.65 44.00 25.33
C LYS A 497 -20.42 45.34 24.67
N THR A 498 -20.73 46.41 25.40
CA THR A 498 -20.46 47.80 25.02
C THR A 498 -19.68 48.53 26.11
N GLY A 499 -18.99 49.60 25.71
CA GLY A 499 -18.17 50.39 26.61
C GLY A 499 -16.84 49.72 26.92
N LEU A 500 -16.23 50.03 28.05
CA LEU A 500 -14.99 49.42 28.49
C LEU A 500 -15.26 47.97 28.88
N LYS A 501 -14.70 47.04 28.10
CA LYS A 501 -14.77 45.61 28.39
C LYS A 501 -14.25 45.32 29.80
N LYS A 502 -14.91 44.41 30.51
CA LYS A 502 -14.42 43.77 31.73
C LYS A 502 -14.51 42.27 31.58
N ASN A 503 -13.63 41.57 32.29
CA ASN A 503 -13.58 40.12 32.17
C ASN A 503 -14.85 39.47 32.71
N SER A 504 -15.44 38.55 31.95
CA SER A 504 -16.66 37.82 32.30
C SER A 504 -16.52 36.95 33.56
N LEU A 505 -15.28 36.57 33.95
CA LEU A 505 -15.01 35.82 35.19
C LEU A 505 -15.46 36.57 36.46
N PHE A 506 -15.61 37.91 36.40
CA PHE A 506 -16.11 38.68 37.53
C PHE A 506 -17.64 38.68 37.64
N GLY A 507 -18.36 38.10 36.67
CA GLY A 507 -19.81 38.01 36.67
C GLY A 507 -20.49 39.36 36.92
N THR A 508 -21.41 39.39 37.88
CA THR A 508 -22.14 40.60 38.30
C THR A 508 -21.40 41.49 39.31
N GLU A 509 -20.18 41.04 39.78
CA GLU A 509 -19.38 41.84 40.73
C GLU A 509 -18.89 43.15 40.11
N VAL A 510 -18.81 43.23 38.79
CA VAL A 510 -18.47 44.46 38.07
C VAL A 510 -19.56 44.82 37.08
N LYS A 511 -19.91 46.13 37.03
CA LYS A 511 -20.93 46.61 36.09
C LYS A 511 -20.43 46.42 34.66
N GLN A 512 -21.14 45.63 33.89
CA GLN A 512 -20.99 45.46 32.45
C GLN A 512 -22.24 45.90 31.73
N THR A 513 -22.12 46.34 30.49
CA THR A 513 -23.24 46.78 29.67
C THR A 513 -23.31 45.92 28.44
N GLN A 514 -24.44 45.25 28.26
CA GLN A 514 -24.71 44.44 27.06
C GLN A 514 -25.14 45.36 25.92
N ALA A 515 -24.76 45.01 24.69
CA ALA A 515 -25.19 45.71 23.49
C ALA A 515 -26.68 45.46 23.22
N ALA A 516 -27.39 46.45 22.67
CA ALA A 516 -28.70 46.19 22.14
C ALA A 516 -28.63 45.15 20.99
N ILE A 517 -29.59 44.23 20.94
CA ILE A 517 -29.61 43.15 19.93
C ILE A 517 -29.49 43.71 18.49
N PRO A 518 -30.21 44.79 18.09
CA PRO A 518 -30.05 45.33 16.73
C PRO A 518 -28.63 45.78 16.40
N ASP A 519 -27.95 46.43 17.35
CA ASP A 519 -26.60 46.98 17.17
C ASP A 519 -25.57 45.84 17.04
N PHE A 520 -25.66 44.80 17.86
CA PHE A 520 -24.82 43.65 17.77
C PHE A 520 -25.05 42.85 16.47
N CYS A 521 -26.32 42.69 16.06
CA CYS A 521 -26.69 42.12 14.78
C CYS A 521 -26.14 42.91 13.60
N GLU A 522 -26.10 44.25 13.66
CA GLU A 522 -25.52 45.10 12.63
C GLU A 522 -24.01 44.87 12.51
N LYS A 523 -23.30 44.79 13.65
CA LYS A 523 -21.87 44.48 13.70
C LYS A 523 -21.60 43.11 13.06
N ILE A 524 -22.38 42.08 13.39
CA ILE A 524 -22.25 40.74 12.80
C ILE A 524 -22.50 40.79 11.28
N ARG A 525 -23.55 41.48 10.81
CA ARG A 525 -23.85 41.65 9.38
C ARG A 525 -22.71 42.35 8.65
N ALA A 526 -22.14 43.39 9.24
CA ALA A 526 -21.00 44.12 8.67
C ALA A 526 -19.78 43.21 8.54
N GLY A 527 -19.47 42.42 9.58
CA GLY A 527 -18.41 41.41 9.55
C GLY A 527 -18.67 40.34 8.49
N LYS A 528 -19.89 39.80 8.41
CA LYS A 528 -20.28 38.81 7.39
C LYS A 528 -20.17 39.37 5.97
N LYS A 529 -20.52 40.64 5.75
CA LYS A 529 -20.38 41.32 4.45
C LYS A 529 -18.91 41.55 4.07
N ALA A 530 -18.07 41.77 5.07
CA ALA A 530 -16.63 41.95 4.87
C ALA A 530 -15.90 40.66 4.51
N GLN A 531 -16.41 39.52 4.92
CA GLN A 531 -15.90 38.18 4.73
C GLN A 531 -15.78 37.86 3.23
N LYS A 532 -14.68 37.22 2.82
CA LYS A 532 -14.40 36.86 1.42
C LYS A 532 -14.72 35.40 1.10
N THR A 533 -14.57 34.52 2.08
CA THR A 533 -14.76 33.07 1.94
C THR A 533 -15.89 32.59 2.82
N LYS A 534 -16.52 31.46 2.48
CA LYS A 534 -17.60 30.85 3.27
C LYS A 534 -17.05 30.05 4.46
N GLU A 535 -15.79 29.71 4.43
CA GLU A 535 -15.12 28.86 5.41
C GLU A 535 -14.84 29.59 6.73
N PHE A 536 -14.51 30.88 6.67
CA PHE A 536 -14.29 31.70 7.87
C PHE A 536 -15.58 31.84 8.67
N MET A 537 -15.52 31.77 10.00
CA MET A 537 -16.68 31.81 10.88
C MET A 537 -16.64 33.01 11.81
N ILE A 538 -17.78 33.57 12.07
CA ILE A 538 -18.00 34.56 13.13
C ILE A 538 -18.91 33.88 14.16
N CYS A 539 -18.45 33.77 15.40
CA CYS A 539 -19.20 33.22 16.54
C CYS A 539 -19.65 34.38 17.42
N ALA A 540 -20.94 34.44 17.65
CA ALA A 540 -21.54 35.39 18.62
C ALA A 540 -21.53 34.76 20.02
N ARG A 541 -20.94 35.44 20.99
CA ARG A 541 -20.96 35.08 22.40
C ARG A 541 -21.98 36.02 23.09
N ILE A 542 -22.98 35.42 23.71
CA ILE A 542 -24.05 36.14 24.39
C ILE A 542 -23.78 36.15 25.89
N GLU A 543 -23.75 37.32 26.50
CA GLU A 543 -23.41 37.52 27.91
C GLU A 543 -24.62 37.48 28.85
N SER A 544 -25.84 37.33 28.33
CA SER A 544 -27.10 37.37 29.11
C SER A 544 -27.09 36.43 30.32
N LEU A 545 -26.56 35.20 30.17
CA LEU A 545 -26.49 34.25 31.28
C LEU A 545 -25.49 34.67 32.36
N ILE A 546 -24.35 35.25 31.96
CA ILE A 546 -23.33 35.76 32.87
C ILE A 546 -23.83 36.98 33.64
N LEU A 547 -24.69 37.78 33.01
CA LEU A 547 -25.33 38.94 33.59
C LEU A 547 -26.63 38.60 34.34
N GLU A 548 -26.94 37.32 34.53
CA GLU A 548 -28.12 36.81 35.26
C GLU A 548 -29.48 37.26 34.66
N GLN A 549 -29.53 37.54 33.35
CA GLN A 549 -30.75 37.97 32.65
C GLN A 549 -31.66 36.80 32.24
N GLY A 550 -31.19 35.57 32.40
CA GLY A 550 -31.93 34.35 32.14
C GLY A 550 -31.86 33.82 30.71
N MET A 551 -32.43 32.61 30.51
CA MET A 551 -32.40 31.90 29.25
C MET A 551 -33.28 32.52 28.15
N GLU A 552 -34.32 33.25 28.53
CA GLU A 552 -35.23 33.91 27.58
C GLU A 552 -34.54 35.10 26.88
N ASP A 553 -33.62 35.76 27.59
CA ASP A 553 -32.84 36.87 27.03
C ASP A 553 -31.68 36.35 26.17
N ALA A 554 -31.11 35.20 26.50
CA ALA A 554 -30.02 34.58 25.78
C ALA A 554 -30.48 33.85 24.49
#